data_94da6c948b95b11d2bb38c0dc55fbbf1
#
_entry.id   94da6c948b95b11d2bb38c0dc55fbbf1
#
_cell.length_a   1.000
_cell.length_b   1.000
_cell.length_c   1.000
_cell.angle_alpha   90.00
_cell.angle_beta   90.00
_cell.angle_gamma   90.00
#
_symmetry.space_group_name_H-M   'P 1'
#
loop_
_entity.id
_entity.type
_entity.pdbx_description
1 polymer ?
#
loop_
_entity_poly.entity_id
_entity_poly.type
_entity_poly.pdbx_seq_one_letter_code
_entity_poly.pdbx_strand_id
1 'polypeptide(L)'
;MPAENRFLHQQYPSDPLNDPVLRTLNVNEAAETDFSKLHTVLKIGRIQLVHGTFMGDDPFGIADTLKAVAESVPLLAGQLNRMAEALLEKTRPFTTSMTGDIGNYHEPYRKRFQELVGDDPQVELLSPTWSGQNHHLARADLAIRLFHQLLIRPLLPDQNLLLWGHSHAGNAFALLTNLLTNHKPSVAEFFDKAAQEGQTHWDDVRTHLEKSPSPHPLASRILIAAFATPVRYGWDTDGYARLVHITHHRPVDDAAPARTKPLFPPHLPGDVINARWGDWVQAFAVAGTDVSSMPTRAINQNLASLLEANLPDLEHGLDTRLIMPKRVRDTCVRWKSGTRCHSDGLNLLVDYEPSGDLSPIGRPLEQSLLGHGVATTVRWLPTHLKLVMDALML
;
A
#
# COMPACT_ATOMS: atom_id res chain seq x y z
N MET A 1 -31.40 -9.26 -4.07
CA MET A 1 -30.20 -8.94 -4.87
C MET A 1 -29.02 -9.55 -4.12
N PRO A 2 -28.03 -10.17 -4.75
CA PRO A 2 -26.85 -10.61 -4.03
C PRO A 2 -26.26 -9.38 -3.34
N ALA A 3 -25.80 -9.54 -2.09
CA ALA A 3 -25.18 -8.47 -1.35
C ALA A 3 -23.98 -7.96 -2.16
N GLU A 4 -23.97 -6.68 -2.49
CA GLU A 4 -22.86 -6.07 -3.21
C GLU A 4 -21.59 -6.24 -2.38
N ASN A 5 -20.57 -6.85 -2.98
CA ASN A 5 -19.30 -7.03 -2.31
C ASN A 5 -18.53 -5.71 -2.26
N ARG A 6 -18.39 -5.14 -1.09
CA ARG A 6 -17.79 -3.82 -0.88
C ARG A 6 -16.25 -3.80 -1.00
N PHE A 7 -15.59 -4.94 -1.11
CA PHE A 7 -14.15 -5.01 -1.36
C PHE A 7 -13.74 -4.74 -2.81
N LEU A 8 -14.70 -4.66 -3.74
CA LEU A 8 -14.44 -4.49 -5.16
C LEU A 8 -14.22 -3.04 -5.55
N HIS A 9 -13.10 -2.75 -6.19
CA HIS A 9 -12.71 -1.42 -6.64
C HIS A 9 -13.78 -0.67 -7.46
N GLN A 10 -14.57 -1.38 -8.27
CA GLN A 10 -15.54 -0.76 -9.19
C GLN A 10 -16.94 -0.58 -8.60
N GLN A 11 -17.21 -1.09 -7.41
CA GLN A 11 -18.54 -1.02 -6.79
C GLN A 11 -18.77 0.23 -5.94
N TYR A 12 -17.72 0.97 -5.66
CA TYR A 12 -17.85 2.18 -4.88
C TYR A 12 -18.41 3.31 -5.75
N PRO A 13 -19.51 3.96 -5.33
CA PRO A 13 -20.07 5.12 -6.02
C PRO A 13 -19.15 6.33 -6.01
N SER A 14 -18.03 6.25 -5.37
CA SER A 14 -17.01 7.27 -5.38
C SER A 14 -16.20 7.24 -6.68
N ASP A 15 -16.79 7.65 -7.77
CA ASP A 15 -16.02 8.48 -8.68
C ASP A 15 -15.33 9.53 -7.81
N PRO A 16 -14.04 9.79 -7.99
CA PRO A 16 -13.40 10.81 -7.20
C PRO A 16 -14.27 12.05 -7.29
N LEU A 17 -14.88 12.42 -6.16
CA LEU A 17 -15.75 13.58 -6.06
C LEU A 17 -15.00 14.85 -6.45
N ASN A 18 -13.66 14.77 -6.49
CA ASN A 18 -12.77 15.86 -6.83
C ASN A 18 -11.80 15.45 -7.94
N ASP A 19 -11.61 16.34 -8.89
CA ASP A 19 -10.54 16.18 -9.86
C ASP A 19 -9.18 16.13 -9.16
N PRO A 20 -8.23 15.34 -9.70
CA PRO A 20 -6.88 15.28 -9.15
C PRO A 20 -6.24 16.67 -9.13
N VAL A 21 -5.58 17.00 -8.03
CA VAL A 21 -4.89 18.26 -7.84
C VAL A 21 -3.41 18.10 -8.19
N LEU A 22 -2.93 18.87 -9.14
CA LEU A 22 -1.51 18.93 -9.50
C LEU A 22 -0.74 19.79 -8.51
N ARG A 23 0.39 19.28 -8.03
CA ARG A 23 1.29 19.98 -7.12
C ARG A 23 2.74 19.77 -7.55
N THR A 24 3.47 20.85 -7.68
CA THR A 24 4.92 20.81 -7.81
C THR A 24 5.52 21.03 -6.43
N LEU A 25 6.29 20.07 -5.96
CA LEU A 25 6.91 20.10 -4.64
C LEU A 25 8.35 20.61 -4.73
N ASN A 26 8.71 21.50 -3.81
CA ASN A 26 10.08 21.95 -3.62
C ASN A 26 10.61 21.42 -2.27
N VAL A 27 11.88 21.02 -2.24
CA VAL A 27 12.51 20.43 -1.04
C VAL A 27 12.52 21.38 0.17
N ASN A 28 12.48 22.67 -0.06
CA ASN A 28 12.50 23.71 0.99
C ASN A 28 11.09 24.19 1.39
N GLU A 29 10.03 23.66 0.78
CA GLU A 29 8.65 24.12 1.02
C GLU A 29 8.19 23.98 2.48
N ALA A 30 8.81 23.08 3.22
CA ALA A 30 8.45 22.79 4.60
C ALA A 30 9.31 23.50 5.66
N ALA A 31 10.20 24.41 5.27
CA ALA A 31 11.20 24.99 6.19
C ALA A 31 10.60 25.71 7.43
N GLU A 32 9.42 26.33 7.27
CA GLU A 32 8.73 27.06 8.34
C GLU A 32 7.46 26.33 8.84
N THR A 33 7.34 25.02 8.59
CA THR A 33 6.13 24.30 8.94
C THR A 33 6.11 23.91 10.41
N ASP A 34 5.02 24.23 11.09
CA ASP A 34 4.74 23.78 12.44
C ASP A 34 4.09 22.39 12.42
N PHE A 35 4.90 21.36 12.58
CA PHE A 35 4.44 19.97 12.60
C PHE A 35 3.73 19.55 13.90
N SER A 36 3.76 20.38 14.95
CA SER A 36 2.98 20.11 16.17
C SER A 36 1.47 20.04 15.90
N LYS A 37 1.01 20.60 14.78
CA LYS A 37 -0.38 20.52 14.33
C LYS A 37 -0.86 19.10 14.03
N LEU A 38 0.04 18.17 13.76
CA LEU A 38 -0.30 16.75 13.65
C LEU A 38 -0.95 16.25 14.93
N HIS A 39 -0.41 16.62 16.09
CA HIS A 39 -0.99 16.26 17.37
C HIS A 39 -2.08 17.25 17.82
N THR A 40 -1.81 18.56 17.80
CA THR A 40 -2.70 19.56 18.39
C THR A 40 -4.01 19.76 17.62
N VAL A 41 -3.98 19.67 16.28
CA VAL A 41 -5.15 19.88 15.41
C VAL A 41 -5.73 18.56 14.94
N LEU A 42 -4.91 17.70 14.32
CA LEU A 42 -5.35 16.41 13.77
C LEU A 42 -5.50 15.33 14.83
N LYS A 43 -5.12 15.61 16.09
CA LYS A 43 -5.21 14.66 17.22
C LYS A 43 -4.51 13.34 16.97
N ILE A 44 -3.46 13.33 16.16
CA ILE A 44 -2.70 12.12 15.87
C ILE A 44 -1.94 11.72 17.13
N GLY A 45 -2.26 10.55 17.66
CA GLY A 45 -1.54 9.95 18.80
C GLY A 45 -0.68 8.77 18.38
N ARG A 46 -0.90 8.25 17.17
CA ARG A 46 -0.10 7.17 16.60
C ARG A 46 0.08 7.32 15.10
N ILE A 47 1.29 7.07 14.62
CA ILE A 47 1.64 7.00 13.20
C ILE A 47 2.18 5.61 12.90
N GLN A 48 1.65 4.96 11.88
CA GLN A 48 2.16 3.67 11.40
C GLN A 48 2.79 3.84 10.01
N LEU A 49 4.11 3.66 9.93
CA LEU A 49 4.86 3.67 8.68
C LEU A 49 4.85 2.26 8.09
N VAL A 50 4.15 2.06 6.98
CA VAL A 50 3.96 0.75 6.36
C VAL A 50 4.63 0.71 5.00
N HIS A 51 5.66 -0.14 4.87
CA HIS A 51 6.43 -0.30 3.63
C HIS A 51 5.65 -1.07 2.55
N GLY A 52 6.11 -0.96 1.30
CA GLY A 52 5.55 -1.67 0.14
C GLY A 52 5.96 -3.14 0.06
N THR A 53 5.64 -3.78 -1.06
CA THR A 53 6.08 -5.14 -1.38
C THR A 53 7.58 -5.21 -1.64
N PHE A 54 8.14 -6.43 -1.55
CA PHE A 54 9.56 -6.76 -1.69
C PHE A 54 10.50 -6.19 -0.61
N MET A 55 9.94 -5.59 0.45
CA MET A 55 10.69 -4.96 1.53
C MET A 55 10.47 -5.66 2.89
N GLY A 56 9.69 -6.74 2.93
CA GLY A 56 9.36 -7.47 4.14
C GLY A 56 10.34 -8.60 4.49
N ASP A 57 9.94 -9.41 5.45
CA ASP A 57 10.76 -10.49 5.98
C ASP A 57 10.92 -11.68 5.00
N ASP A 58 9.92 -11.96 4.15
CA ASP A 58 9.96 -13.02 3.13
C ASP A 58 9.35 -12.56 1.80
N PRO A 59 9.95 -11.57 1.12
CA PRO A 59 9.34 -10.88 -0.02
C PRO A 59 9.06 -11.80 -1.23
N PHE A 60 9.75 -12.93 -1.33
CA PHE A 60 9.61 -13.89 -2.41
C PHE A 60 8.84 -15.16 -2.02
N GLY A 61 8.42 -15.30 -0.76
CA GLY A 61 7.71 -16.47 -0.26
C GLY A 61 8.55 -17.75 -0.24
N ILE A 62 9.89 -17.63 -0.22
CA ILE A 62 10.78 -18.80 -0.26
C ILE A 62 10.79 -19.49 1.11
N ALA A 63 10.83 -18.71 2.19
CA ALA A 63 10.79 -19.27 3.53
C ALA A 63 9.45 -19.96 3.82
N ASP A 64 8.34 -19.35 3.40
CA ASP A 64 7.01 -19.96 3.51
C ASP A 64 6.91 -21.25 2.69
N THR A 65 7.50 -21.27 1.48
CA THR A 65 7.57 -22.49 0.66
C THR A 65 8.36 -23.60 1.36
N LEU A 66 9.50 -23.29 1.95
CA LEU A 66 10.32 -24.27 2.69
C LEU A 66 9.58 -24.81 3.91
N LYS A 67 8.86 -23.97 4.66
CA LYS A 67 8.04 -24.41 5.81
C LYS A 67 6.91 -25.34 5.39
N ALA A 68 6.18 -25.01 4.32
CA ALA A 68 5.11 -25.86 3.82
C ALA A 68 5.61 -27.22 3.30
N VAL A 69 6.79 -27.26 2.66
CA VAL A 69 7.43 -28.53 2.29
C VAL A 69 7.85 -29.30 3.54
N ALA A 70 8.32 -28.62 4.60
CA ALA A 70 8.67 -29.23 5.88
C ALA A 70 7.45 -29.91 6.53
N GLU A 71 6.28 -29.31 6.48
CA GLU A 71 5.03 -29.90 6.97
C GLU A 71 4.64 -31.13 6.15
N SER A 72 4.87 -31.11 4.85
CA SER A 72 4.55 -32.21 3.93
C SER A 72 5.53 -33.38 4.01
N VAL A 73 6.76 -33.14 4.48
CA VAL A 73 7.82 -34.15 4.57
C VAL A 73 8.45 -34.13 5.96
N PRO A 74 7.82 -34.76 6.97
CA PRO A 74 8.25 -34.71 8.38
C PRO A 74 9.69 -35.11 8.63
N LEU A 75 10.23 -36.03 7.82
CA LEU A 75 11.62 -36.50 7.93
C LEU A 75 12.65 -35.38 7.68
N LEU A 76 12.32 -34.39 6.86
CA LEU A 76 13.18 -33.26 6.51
C LEU A 76 12.78 -31.96 7.21
N ALA A 77 11.71 -31.97 7.99
CA ALA A 77 11.11 -30.79 8.61
C ALA A 77 12.15 -29.93 9.39
N GLY A 78 12.98 -30.59 10.21
CA GLY A 78 14.00 -29.89 10.98
C GLY A 78 15.12 -29.22 10.15
N GLN A 79 15.41 -29.77 8.96
CA GLN A 79 16.40 -29.16 8.06
C GLN A 79 15.77 -28.00 7.26
N LEU A 80 14.58 -28.20 6.73
CA LEU A 80 13.87 -27.21 5.93
C LEU A 80 13.49 -25.98 6.75
N ASN A 81 13.05 -26.14 7.98
CA ASN A 81 12.76 -25.03 8.89
C ASN A 81 14.03 -24.23 9.23
N ARG A 82 15.17 -24.88 9.51
CA ARG A 82 16.43 -24.18 9.72
C ARG A 82 16.91 -23.45 8.47
N MET A 83 16.69 -24.01 7.29
CA MET A 83 16.98 -23.32 6.02
C MET A 83 16.08 -22.10 5.82
N ALA A 84 14.80 -22.20 6.15
CA ALA A 84 13.87 -21.07 6.09
C ALA A 84 14.30 -19.95 7.03
N GLU A 85 14.62 -20.26 8.28
CA GLU A 85 15.12 -19.29 9.27
C GLU A 85 16.44 -18.64 8.85
N ALA A 86 17.42 -19.43 8.38
CA ALA A 86 18.68 -18.91 7.89
C ALA A 86 18.52 -18.04 6.62
N LEU A 87 17.52 -18.33 5.79
CA LEU A 87 17.20 -17.54 4.62
C LEU A 87 16.61 -16.19 5.04
N LEU A 88 15.63 -16.19 5.95
CA LEU A 88 15.03 -14.96 6.49
C LEU A 88 16.09 -14.06 7.13
N GLU A 89 17.02 -14.65 7.89
CA GLU A 89 18.12 -13.91 8.52
C GLU A 89 19.09 -13.31 7.50
N LYS A 90 19.35 -13.99 6.37
CA LYS A 90 20.25 -13.53 5.31
C LYS A 90 19.59 -12.56 4.32
N THR A 91 18.29 -12.68 4.06
CA THR A 91 17.59 -11.81 3.11
C THR A 91 17.33 -10.42 3.68
N ARG A 92 17.14 -10.27 4.98
CA ARG A 92 16.99 -8.97 5.66
C ARG A 92 18.12 -7.97 5.35
N PRO A 93 19.41 -8.30 5.58
CA PRO A 93 20.49 -7.36 5.25
C PRO A 93 20.67 -7.17 3.75
N PHE A 94 20.37 -8.18 2.92
CA PHE A 94 20.50 -8.10 1.47
C PHE A 94 19.46 -7.14 0.85
N THR A 95 18.19 -7.24 1.24
CA THR A 95 17.13 -6.33 0.80
C THR A 95 17.41 -4.91 1.28
N THR A 96 17.83 -4.73 2.52
CA THR A 96 18.19 -3.42 3.08
C THR A 96 19.43 -2.82 2.39
N SER A 97 20.42 -3.64 2.05
CA SER A 97 21.66 -3.20 1.39
C SER A 97 21.45 -2.85 -0.09
N MET A 98 20.56 -3.56 -0.79
CA MET A 98 20.29 -3.30 -2.22
C MET A 98 19.35 -2.12 -2.46
N THR A 99 18.42 -1.87 -1.55
CA THR A 99 17.35 -0.89 -1.76
C THR A 99 17.57 0.42 -1.01
N GLY A 100 18.51 0.45 -0.05
CA GLY A 100 18.75 1.66 0.74
C GLY A 100 17.45 2.22 1.35
N ASP A 101 17.16 3.48 1.11
CA ASP A 101 15.94 4.18 1.57
C ASP A 101 14.68 3.85 0.75
N ILE A 102 14.81 3.10 -0.34
CA ILE A 102 13.72 2.92 -1.29
C ILE A 102 12.67 1.95 -0.76
N GLY A 103 11.43 2.42 -0.67
CA GLY A 103 10.28 1.59 -0.33
C GLY A 103 10.24 1.12 1.12
N ASN A 104 11.29 1.41 1.90
CA ASN A 104 11.44 0.99 3.28
C ASN A 104 11.63 2.19 4.21
N TYR A 105 10.87 2.24 5.28
CA TYR A 105 10.98 3.27 6.31
C TYR A 105 12.03 2.89 7.36
N HIS A 106 13.32 2.81 6.95
CA HIS A 106 14.39 2.41 7.85
C HIS A 106 14.83 3.52 8.81
N GLU A 107 15.83 3.21 9.61
CA GLU A 107 16.18 4.02 10.78
C GLU A 107 16.42 5.51 10.49
N PRO A 108 17.15 5.95 9.44
CA PRO A 108 17.30 7.35 9.12
C PRO A 108 15.98 8.06 8.81
N TYR A 109 15.05 7.40 8.10
CA TYR A 109 13.73 7.95 7.80
C TYR A 109 12.89 8.11 9.08
N ARG A 110 12.85 7.06 9.91
CA ARG A 110 12.12 7.07 11.18
C ARG A 110 12.66 8.11 12.14
N LYS A 111 13.99 8.19 12.28
CA LYS A 111 14.66 9.20 13.11
C LYS A 111 14.29 10.61 12.64
N ARG A 112 14.39 10.86 11.32
CA ARG A 112 14.02 12.16 10.76
C ARG A 112 12.53 12.47 10.94
N PHE A 113 11.67 11.48 10.81
CA PHE A 113 10.24 11.63 11.07
C PHE A 113 9.98 12.05 12.53
N GLN A 114 10.61 11.35 13.48
CA GLN A 114 10.51 11.65 14.90
C GLN A 114 11.01 13.06 15.22
N GLU A 115 12.13 13.48 14.65
CA GLU A 115 12.66 14.84 14.81
C GLU A 115 11.67 15.92 14.31
N LEU A 116 10.95 15.67 13.23
CA LEU A 116 9.98 16.59 12.64
C LEU A 116 8.69 16.68 13.47
N VAL A 117 8.20 15.55 13.95
CA VAL A 117 6.99 15.48 14.79
C VAL A 117 7.27 16.00 16.20
N GLY A 118 8.56 16.08 16.58
CA GLY A 118 9.01 16.43 17.90
C GLY A 118 9.09 15.22 18.84
N ASP A 119 9.82 15.39 19.93
CA ASP A 119 9.89 14.41 21.03
C ASP A 119 8.62 14.47 21.91
N ASP A 120 7.47 14.72 21.28
CA ASP A 120 6.20 14.67 21.98
C ASP A 120 5.90 13.21 22.34
N PRO A 121 5.94 12.84 23.63
CA PRO A 121 5.67 11.46 24.06
C PRO A 121 4.23 11.03 23.75
N GLN A 122 3.39 11.94 23.27
CA GLN A 122 2.01 11.66 22.92
C GLN A 122 1.83 11.11 21.50
N VAL A 123 2.86 11.24 20.63
CA VAL A 123 2.82 10.70 19.28
C VAL A 123 3.74 9.49 19.17
N GLU A 124 3.13 8.33 19.07
CA GLU A 124 3.82 7.07 18.92
C GLU A 124 4.11 6.77 17.43
N LEU A 125 5.38 6.59 17.06
CA LEU A 125 5.81 6.19 15.72
C LEU A 125 6.10 4.69 15.67
N LEU A 126 5.32 3.94 14.90
CA LEU A 126 5.47 2.50 14.72
C LEU A 126 5.79 2.15 13.26
N SER A 127 6.50 1.06 13.07
CA SER A 127 6.73 0.45 11.76
C SER A 127 6.35 -1.02 11.84
N PRO A 128 5.08 -1.35 11.59
CA PRO A 128 4.64 -2.74 11.61
C PRO A 128 5.36 -3.54 10.52
N THR A 129 5.85 -4.70 10.88
CA THR A 129 6.48 -5.64 9.95
C THR A 129 5.42 -6.56 9.34
N TRP A 130 5.59 -6.86 8.06
CA TRP A 130 4.80 -7.86 7.35
C TRP A 130 5.67 -8.58 6.32
N SER A 131 5.14 -9.61 5.67
CA SER A 131 5.91 -10.43 4.74
C SER A 131 6.47 -9.66 3.54
N GLY A 132 5.80 -8.59 3.12
CA GLY A 132 6.15 -7.85 1.90
C GLY A 132 5.88 -8.63 0.62
N GLN A 133 5.20 -9.76 0.69
CA GLN A 133 4.88 -10.59 -0.48
C GLN A 133 3.86 -9.90 -1.39
N ASN A 134 4.05 -10.05 -2.70
CA ASN A 134 3.20 -9.39 -3.70
C ASN A 134 2.04 -10.29 -4.13
N HIS A 135 1.08 -10.54 -3.24
CA HIS A 135 -0.16 -11.26 -3.53
C HIS A 135 -1.30 -10.87 -2.60
N HIS A 136 -2.53 -11.27 -2.93
CA HIS A 136 -3.74 -10.86 -2.23
C HIS A 136 -3.74 -11.26 -0.75
N LEU A 137 -3.35 -12.52 -0.43
CA LEU A 137 -3.33 -13.01 0.94
C LEU A 137 -2.38 -12.20 1.83
N ALA A 138 -1.18 -11.86 1.34
CA ALA A 138 -0.23 -11.07 2.13
C ALA A 138 -0.75 -9.66 2.44
N ARG A 139 -1.42 -9.03 1.48
CA ARG A 139 -2.06 -7.71 1.70
C ARG A 139 -3.26 -7.82 2.65
N ALA A 140 -4.03 -8.91 2.55
CA ALA A 140 -5.12 -9.20 3.47
C ALA A 140 -4.61 -9.43 4.90
N ASP A 141 -3.55 -10.23 5.05
CA ASP A 141 -2.92 -10.48 6.35
C ASP A 141 -2.37 -9.18 6.99
N LEU A 142 -1.76 -8.31 6.19
CA LEU A 142 -1.34 -6.99 6.68
C LEU A 142 -2.55 -6.17 7.19
N ALA A 143 -3.66 -6.12 6.45
CA ALA A 143 -4.86 -5.40 6.89
C ALA A 143 -5.40 -5.95 8.22
N ILE A 144 -5.45 -7.27 8.35
CA ILE A 144 -5.87 -7.95 9.59
C ILE A 144 -4.90 -7.64 10.73
N ARG A 145 -3.58 -7.68 10.52
CA ARG A 145 -2.58 -7.34 11.54
C ARG A 145 -2.69 -5.90 12.01
N LEU A 146 -2.89 -4.97 11.09
CA LEU A 146 -3.10 -3.56 11.44
C LEU A 146 -4.35 -3.40 12.32
N PHE A 147 -5.43 -4.07 12.00
CA PHE A 147 -6.64 -4.04 12.81
C PHE A 147 -6.40 -4.72 14.17
N HIS A 148 -5.81 -5.91 14.19
CA HIS A 148 -5.51 -6.63 15.41
C HIS A 148 -4.63 -5.81 16.37
N GLN A 149 -3.63 -5.08 15.84
CA GLN A 149 -2.84 -4.15 16.65
C GLN A 149 -3.69 -3.09 17.34
N LEU A 150 -4.74 -2.59 16.69
CA LEU A 150 -5.65 -1.62 17.30
C LEU A 150 -6.52 -2.24 18.39
N LEU A 151 -6.79 -3.55 18.32
CA LEU A 151 -7.53 -4.27 19.36
C LEU A 151 -6.68 -4.51 20.61
N ILE A 152 -5.44 -4.97 20.42
CA ILE A 152 -4.54 -5.28 21.56
C ILE A 152 -3.87 -4.05 22.16
N ARG A 153 -3.74 -2.98 21.39
CA ARG A 153 -3.18 -1.69 21.81
C ARG A 153 -4.06 -0.54 21.32
N PRO A 154 -5.17 -0.29 22.00
CA PRO A 154 -6.12 0.73 21.59
C PRO A 154 -5.51 2.14 21.57
N LEU A 155 -6.08 3.00 20.75
CA LEU A 155 -5.81 4.44 20.79
C LEU A 155 -6.49 5.04 22.05
N LEU A 156 -5.90 6.07 22.62
CA LEU A 156 -6.58 6.85 23.66
C LEU A 156 -7.87 7.49 23.08
N PRO A 157 -8.87 7.81 23.90
CA PRO A 157 -10.20 8.20 23.42
C PRO A 157 -10.19 9.32 22.37
N ASP A 158 -9.35 10.33 22.53
CA ASP A 158 -9.32 11.51 21.67
C ASP A 158 -8.19 11.48 20.63
N GLN A 159 -7.57 10.32 20.43
CA GLN A 159 -6.46 10.18 19.50
C GLN A 159 -6.90 9.55 18.17
N ASN A 160 -6.31 10.02 17.09
CA ASN A 160 -6.39 9.46 15.76
C ASN A 160 -5.15 8.64 15.40
N LEU A 161 -5.30 7.69 14.52
CA LEU A 161 -4.22 6.97 13.85
C LEU A 161 -3.95 7.57 12.48
N LEU A 162 -2.69 7.88 12.19
CA LEU A 162 -2.25 8.14 10.83
C LEU A 162 -1.57 6.87 10.26
N LEU A 163 -2.18 6.31 9.24
CA LEU A 163 -1.56 5.29 8.39
C LEU A 163 -0.77 5.98 7.29
N TRP A 164 0.52 5.75 7.25
CA TRP A 164 1.44 6.30 6.27
C TRP A 164 2.05 5.15 5.47
N GLY A 165 1.56 4.93 4.28
CA GLY A 165 1.91 3.74 3.50
C GLY A 165 2.44 4.03 2.12
N HIS A 166 3.37 3.20 1.67
CA HIS A 166 3.95 3.26 0.35
C HIS A 166 3.57 2.04 -0.48
N SER A 167 3.30 2.25 -1.77
CA SER A 167 3.06 1.16 -2.72
C SER A 167 1.89 0.26 -2.28
N HIS A 168 2.07 -1.04 -2.29
CA HIS A 168 1.03 -2.01 -1.91
C HIS A 168 0.55 -1.95 -0.45
N ALA A 169 1.24 -1.22 0.43
CA ALA A 169 0.68 -0.92 1.76
C ALA A 169 -0.67 -0.19 1.65
N GLY A 170 -0.82 0.73 0.70
CA GLY A 170 -2.10 1.38 0.45
C GLY A 170 -3.22 0.42 0.04
N ASN A 171 -2.90 -0.68 -0.65
CA ASN A 171 -3.90 -1.71 -0.92
C ASN A 171 -4.33 -2.48 0.34
N ALA A 172 -3.43 -2.70 1.27
CA ALA A 172 -3.81 -3.26 2.57
C ALA A 172 -4.67 -2.26 3.38
N PHE A 173 -4.40 -0.96 3.27
CA PHE A 173 -5.26 0.07 3.86
C PHE A 173 -6.65 0.08 3.23
N ALA A 174 -6.77 -0.10 1.91
CA ALA A 174 -8.06 -0.25 1.27
C ALA A 174 -8.86 -1.43 1.85
N LEU A 175 -8.22 -2.60 2.02
CA LEU A 175 -8.86 -3.75 2.69
C LEU A 175 -9.24 -3.44 4.14
N LEU A 176 -8.38 -2.72 4.87
CA LEU A 176 -8.69 -2.29 6.23
C LEU A 176 -9.90 -1.37 6.30
N THR A 177 -10.07 -0.44 5.34
CA THR A 177 -11.27 0.43 5.30
C THR A 177 -12.54 -0.39 5.12
N ASN A 178 -12.51 -1.42 4.28
CA ASN A 178 -13.63 -2.35 4.11
C ASN A 178 -13.94 -3.16 5.37
N LEU A 179 -12.91 -3.59 6.09
CA LEU A 179 -13.09 -4.27 7.39
C LEU A 179 -13.70 -3.31 8.43
N LEU A 180 -13.29 -2.04 8.44
CA LEU A 180 -13.79 -1.03 9.37
C LEU A 180 -15.21 -0.55 9.03
N THR A 181 -15.61 -0.53 7.76
CA THR A 181 -17.02 -0.34 7.40
C THR A 181 -17.89 -1.46 7.94
N ASN A 182 -17.31 -2.64 8.07
CA ASN A 182 -17.95 -3.81 8.67
C ASN A 182 -19.30 -4.18 8.04
N HIS A 183 -19.39 -4.11 6.69
CA HIS A 183 -20.53 -4.65 5.98
C HIS A 183 -20.56 -6.17 6.17
N LYS A 184 -21.43 -6.66 7.06
CA LYS A 184 -21.39 -8.04 7.56
C LYS A 184 -21.32 -9.12 6.48
N PRO A 185 -22.13 -9.08 5.39
CA PRO A 185 -22.05 -10.09 4.34
C PRO A 185 -20.70 -10.10 3.62
N SER A 186 -20.16 -8.91 3.27
CA SER A 186 -18.87 -8.81 2.57
C SER A 186 -17.71 -9.23 3.45
N VAL A 187 -17.74 -8.86 4.74
CA VAL A 187 -16.71 -9.23 5.72
C VAL A 187 -16.71 -10.75 5.95
N ALA A 188 -17.88 -11.37 6.10
CA ALA A 188 -18.00 -12.82 6.24
C ALA A 188 -17.41 -13.54 5.01
N GLU A 189 -17.78 -13.11 3.80
CA GLU A 189 -17.24 -13.69 2.56
C GLU A 189 -15.72 -13.51 2.45
N PHE A 190 -15.18 -12.36 2.86
CA PHE A 190 -13.73 -12.13 2.89
C PHE A 190 -13.00 -13.13 3.78
N PHE A 191 -13.47 -13.35 5.01
CA PHE A 191 -12.87 -14.32 5.91
C PHE A 191 -12.98 -15.76 5.38
N ASP A 192 -14.12 -16.13 4.83
CA ASP A 192 -14.33 -17.47 4.25
C ASP A 192 -13.41 -17.71 3.02
N LYS A 193 -13.21 -16.69 2.17
CA LYS A 193 -12.29 -16.79 1.01
C LYS A 193 -10.82 -16.81 1.44
N ALA A 194 -10.47 -16.11 2.51
CA ALA A 194 -9.11 -16.10 3.02
C ALA A 194 -8.73 -17.42 3.71
N ALA A 195 -9.71 -18.15 4.29
CA ALA A 195 -9.55 -19.47 4.91
C ALA A 195 -8.33 -19.53 5.87
N GLN A 196 -8.25 -18.57 6.80
CA GLN A 196 -7.15 -18.45 7.77
C GLN A 196 -7.59 -18.81 9.20
N GLU A 197 -8.55 -19.72 9.33
CA GLU A 197 -9.00 -20.22 10.63
C GLU A 197 -7.84 -20.85 11.40
N GLY A 198 -7.83 -20.62 12.72
CA GLY A 198 -6.78 -21.10 13.63
C GLY A 198 -5.57 -20.16 13.71
N GLN A 199 -5.52 -19.08 12.94
CA GLN A 199 -4.55 -18.03 13.15
C GLN A 199 -5.12 -16.97 14.10
N THR A 200 -4.53 -16.82 15.28
CA THR A 200 -5.05 -16.01 16.39
C THR A 200 -5.48 -14.61 15.95
N HIS A 201 -4.65 -13.87 15.21
CA HIS A 201 -4.99 -12.50 14.80
C HIS A 201 -6.15 -12.45 13.80
N TRP A 202 -6.35 -13.46 12.96
CA TRP A 202 -7.49 -13.59 12.07
C TRP A 202 -8.76 -13.90 12.83
N ASP A 203 -8.72 -14.87 13.74
CA ASP A 203 -9.87 -15.31 14.54
C ASP A 203 -10.32 -14.20 15.50
N ASP A 204 -9.39 -13.49 16.13
CA ASP A 204 -9.68 -12.37 17.02
C ASP A 204 -10.39 -11.23 16.28
N VAL A 205 -9.88 -10.85 15.10
CA VAL A 205 -10.48 -9.77 14.29
C VAL A 205 -11.85 -10.21 13.77
N ARG A 206 -12.01 -11.43 13.26
CA ARG A 206 -13.29 -11.98 12.83
C ARG A 206 -14.32 -11.91 13.95
N THR A 207 -13.98 -12.49 15.10
CA THR A 207 -14.86 -12.53 16.29
C THR A 207 -15.23 -11.12 16.77
N HIS A 208 -14.29 -10.19 16.74
CA HIS A 208 -14.51 -8.80 17.13
C HIS A 208 -15.47 -8.11 16.15
N LEU A 209 -15.23 -8.23 14.84
CA LEU A 209 -16.08 -7.62 13.81
C LEU A 209 -17.50 -8.17 13.83
N GLU A 210 -17.70 -9.46 14.08
CA GLU A 210 -19.04 -10.06 14.19
C GLU A 210 -19.90 -9.36 15.27
N LYS A 211 -19.28 -8.96 16.38
CA LYS A 211 -19.93 -8.30 17.54
C LYS A 211 -19.99 -6.78 17.43
N SER A 212 -19.19 -6.19 16.54
CA SER A 212 -19.06 -4.74 16.41
C SER A 212 -20.18 -4.12 15.55
N PRO A 213 -20.51 -2.85 15.74
CA PRO A 213 -21.43 -2.14 14.86
C PRO A 213 -20.87 -1.94 13.45
N SER A 214 -21.71 -1.51 12.52
CA SER A 214 -21.37 -1.10 11.15
C SER A 214 -21.79 0.36 10.94
N PRO A 215 -20.85 1.28 10.64
CA PRO A 215 -19.41 1.08 10.62
C PRO A 215 -18.80 0.87 12.01
N HIS A 216 -17.58 0.33 12.05
CA HIS A 216 -16.82 0.18 13.28
C HIS A 216 -16.40 1.55 13.84
N PRO A 217 -16.44 1.80 15.17
CA PRO A 217 -16.13 3.13 15.74
C PRO A 217 -14.71 3.65 15.42
N LEU A 218 -13.75 2.76 15.18
CA LEU A 218 -12.39 3.15 14.79
C LEU A 218 -12.35 3.83 13.41
N ALA A 219 -13.32 3.59 12.52
CA ALA A 219 -13.34 4.19 11.19
C ALA A 219 -13.21 5.72 11.23
N SER A 220 -13.96 6.38 12.10
CA SER A 220 -13.92 7.84 12.26
C SER A 220 -12.60 8.39 12.83
N ARG A 221 -11.66 7.51 13.17
CA ARG A 221 -10.37 7.86 13.80
C ARG A 221 -9.16 7.46 12.95
N ILE A 222 -9.41 6.95 11.74
CA ILE A 222 -8.34 6.53 10.82
C ILE A 222 -8.11 7.62 9.78
N LEU A 223 -6.90 8.17 9.77
CA LEU A 223 -6.41 9.09 8.75
C LEU A 223 -5.39 8.33 7.89
N ILE A 224 -5.44 8.52 6.58
CA ILE A 224 -4.62 7.73 5.65
C ILE A 224 -3.87 8.62 4.68
N ALA A 225 -2.55 8.41 4.58
CA ALA A 225 -1.69 8.94 3.54
C ALA A 225 -1.12 7.76 2.72
N ALA A 226 -1.58 7.61 1.48
CA ALA A 226 -1.22 6.53 0.59
C ALA A 226 -0.31 7.04 -0.54
N PHE A 227 0.97 6.65 -0.49
CA PHE A 227 1.98 7.06 -1.46
C PHE A 227 2.16 6.02 -2.55
N ALA A 228 2.07 6.44 -3.81
CA ALA A 228 2.38 5.60 -4.96
C ALA A 228 1.63 4.26 -4.98
N THR A 229 0.43 4.23 -4.43
CA THR A 229 -0.36 3.01 -4.30
C THR A 229 -0.92 2.58 -5.65
N PRO A 230 -0.66 1.35 -6.11
CA PRO A 230 -1.34 0.79 -7.27
C PRO A 230 -2.83 0.62 -6.99
N VAL A 231 -3.66 1.03 -7.93
CA VAL A 231 -5.12 0.98 -7.76
C VAL A 231 -5.62 -0.44 -8.01
N ARG A 232 -5.89 -1.22 -6.95
CA ARG A 232 -6.32 -2.61 -7.08
C ARG A 232 -7.63 -2.94 -6.39
N TYR A 233 -7.85 -2.41 -5.20
CA TYR A 233 -9.02 -2.72 -4.36
C TYR A 233 -9.88 -1.49 -4.16
N GLY A 234 -11.15 -1.71 -3.80
CA GLY A 234 -12.04 -0.65 -3.39
C GLY A 234 -11.66 -0.05 -2.04
N TRP A 235 -11.83 1.24 -1.93
CA TRP A 235 -11.73 1.97 -0.67
C TRP A 235 -13.15 2.22 -0.15
N ASP A 236 -13.45 1.82 1.07
CA ASP A 236 -14.77 2.06 1.62
C ASP A 236 -14.81 3.39 2.38
N THR A 237 -15.64 4.32 1.90
CA THR A 237 -15.73 5.69 2.43
C THR A 237 -16.21 5.75 3.87
N ASP A 238 -16.92 4.72 4.33
CA ASP A 238 -17.39 4.61 5.71
C ASP A 238 -16.30 4.02 6.63
N GLY A 239 -15.15 3.61 6.09
CA GLY A 239 -14.08 2.91 6.81
C GLY A 239 -12.90 3.77 7.25
N TYR A 240 -12.94 5.09 7.02
CA TYR A 240 -11.89 6.03 7.43
C TYR A 240 -12.45 7.44 7.66
N ALA A 241 -11.72 8.27 8.37
CA ALA A 241 -12.08 9.67 8.57
C ALA A 241 -11.61 10.56 7.40
N ARG A 242 -10.37 10.38 6.96
CA ARG A 242 -9.77 11.15 5.86
C ARG A 242 -8.74 10.31 5.11
N LEU A 243 -8.62 10.57 3.81
CA LEU A 243 -7.72 9.86 2.92
C LEU A 243 -7.07 10.82 1.92
N VAL A 244 -5.76 10.72 1.76
CA VAL A 244 -5.02 11.39 0.70
C VAL A 244 -4.18 10.38 -0.09
N HIS A 245 -4.34 10.40 -1.40
CA HIS A 245 -3.50 9.67 -2.35
C HIS A 245 -2.45 10.60 -2.91
N ILE A 246 -1.19 10.19 -2.88
CA ILE A 246 -0.06 10.96 -3.39
C ILE A 246 0.64 10.12 -4.45
N THR A 247 0.61 10.58 -5.68
CA THR A 247 1.20 9.87 -6.81
C THR A 247 2.22 10.75 -7.50
N HIS A 248 3.43 10.25 -7.68
CA HIS A 248 4.44 10.90 -8.50
C HIS A 248 4.03 10.85 -9.96
N HIS A 249 3.84 12.00 -10.56
CA HIS A 249 3.20 12.15 -11.84
C HIS A 249 3.83 13.27 -12.67
N ARG A 250 3.76 13.10 -14.00
CA ARG A 250 3.94 14.18 -14.95
C ARG A 250 2.82 14.18 -15.97
N PRO A 251 2.28 15.35 -16.29
CA PRO A 251 1.25 15.47 -17.31
C PRO A 251 1.80 15.06 -18.68
N VAL A 252 0.96 14.41 -19.49
CA VAL A 252 1.25 14.07 -20.89
C VAL A 252 0.71 15.08 -21.87
N ASP A 253 -0.24 15.87 -21.42
CA ASP A 253 -1.03 16.76 -22.27
C ASP A 253 -1.31 18.04 -21.48
N ASP A 254 -0.85 19.16 -22.00
CA ASP A 254 -1.06 20.47 -21.37
C ASP A 254 -2.55 20.85 -21.31
N ALA A 255 -3.37 20.32 -22.25
CA ALA A 255 -4.82 20.51 -22.24
C ALA A 255 -5.54 19.61 -21.23
N ALA A 256 -4.91 18.53 -20.79
CA ALA A 256 -5.45 17.60 -19.80
C ALA A 256 -4.37 17.23 -18.78
N PRO A 257 -3.90 18.18 -17.97
CA PRO A 257 -2.75 17.98 -17.09
C PRO A 257 -2.96 16.90 -16.02
N ALA A 258 -4.20 16.57 -15.68
CA ALA A 258 -4.52 15.48 -14.78
C ALA A 258 -4.35 14.08 -15.38
N ARG A 259 -3.98 13.98 -16.67
CA ARG A 259 -3.66 12.69 -17.30
C ARG A 259 -2.22 12.33 -17.04
N THR A 260 -2.00 11.19 -16.44
CA THR A 260 -0.67 10.61 -16.40
C THR A 260 -0.26 10.13 -17.78
N LYS A 261 1.05 10.09 -18.04
CA LYS A 261 1.56 9.51 -19.27
C LYS A 261 1.11 8.03 -19.34
N PRO A 262 0.44 7.58 -20.43
CA PRO A 262 0.13 6.18 -20.62
C PRO A 262 1.44 5.44 -20.92
N LEU A 263 2.02 4.85 -19.89
CA LEU A 263 3.40 4.42 -19.92
C LEU A 263 3.56 2.94 -20.17
N PHE A 264 2.47 2.22 -20.28
CA PHE A 264 2.60 0.79 -20.38
C PHE A 264 1.80 0.21 -21.55
N PRO A 265 2.43 -0.61 -22.39
CA PRO A 265 3.88 -0.85 -22.49
C PRO A 265 4.62 0.40 -22.93
N PRO A 266 5.86 0.63 -22.48
CA PRO A 266 6.67 1.73 -22.98
C PRO A 266 6.83 1.57 -24.51
N HIS A 267 6.54 2.62 -25.25
CA HIS A 267 6.59 2.57 -26.72
C HIS A 267 8.03 2.50 -27.24
N LEU A 268 8.97 3.01 -26.45
CA LEU A 268 10.39 3.06 -26.79
C LEU A 268 11.25 2.67 -25.58
N PRO A 269 12.40 2.00 -25.80
CA PRO A 269 13.36 1.74 -24.72
C PRO A 269 13.79 3.01 -23.98
N GLY A 270 13.88 4.13 -24.67
CA GLY A 270 14.17 5.44 -24.06
C GLY A 270 13.12 5.90 -23.04
N ASP A 271 11.88 5.43 -23.16
CA ASP A 271 10.84 5.77 -22.19
C ASP A 271 11.11 5.10 -20.83
N VAL A 272 11.72 3.91 -20.82
CA VAL A 272 12.16 3.23 -19.59
C VAL A 272 13.37 3.94 -18.99
N ILE A 273 14.33 4.32 -19.84
CA ILE A 273 15.56 5.00 -19.43
C ILE A 273 15.26 6.41 -18.89
N ASN A 274 14.27 7.08 -19.46
CA ASN A 274 13.82 8.41 -19.03
C ASN A 274 12.66 8.37 -18.04
N ALA A 275 12.61 7.35 -17.17
CA ALA A 275 11.55 7.14 -16.16
C ALA A 275 11.41 8.26 -15.10
N ARG A 276 12.10 9.39 -15.29
CA ARG A 276 11.96 10.63 -14.52
C ARG A 276 10.57 11.29 -14.63
N TRP A 277 9.68 10.70 -15.43
CA TRP A 277 8.37 11.27 -15.70
C TRP A 277 7.23 10.46 -15.06
N GLY A 278 7.24 10.37 -13.76
CA GLY A 278 6.20 9.70 -13.01
C GLY A 278 6.62 8.34 -12.46
N ASP A 279 5.70 7.70 -11.79
CA ASP A 279 5.91 6.43 -11.12
C ASP A 279 5.57 5.25 -12.03
N TRP A 280 6.58 4.63 -12.61
CA TRP A 280 6.44 3.48 -13.48
C TRP A 280 6.15 2.18 -12.71
N VAL A 281 6.68 2.05 -11.50
CA VAL A 281 6.49 0.84 -10.70
C VAL A 281 5.05 0.71 -10.25
N GLN A 282 4.39 1.82 -9.92
CA GLN A 282 2.96 1.83 -9.64
C GLN A 282 2.16 1.23 -10.80
N ALA A 283 2.51 1.58 -12.04
CA ALA A 283 1.86 1.05 -13.23
C ALA A 283 2.07 -0.45 -13.38
N PHE A 284 3.30 -0.94 -13.19
CA PHE A 284 3.61 -2.36 -13.23
C PHE A 284 2.84 -3.14 -12.16
N ALA A 285 2.78 -2.60 -10.95
CA ALA A 285 2.07 -3.22 -9.83
C ALA A 285 0.55 -3.29 -10.08
N VAL A 286 -0.03 -2.27 -10.74
CA VAL A 286 -1.43 -2.31 -11.20
C VAL A 286 -1.64 -3.39 -12.25
N ALA A 287 -0.64 -3.68 -13.08
CA ALA A 287 -0.73 -4.74 -14.09
C ALA A 287 -0.92 -6.15 -13.51
N GLY A 288 -0.78 -6.31 -12.21
CA GLY A 288 -1.08 -7.56 -11.55
C GLY A 288 0.07 -8.55 -11.56
N THR A 289 1.22 -8.12 -11.06
CA THR A 289 2.39 -8.98 -10.85
C THR A 289 2.26 -9.82 -9.58
N ASP A 290 1.09 -10.43 -9.32
CA ASP A 290 0.95 -11.27 -8.14
C ASP A 290 1.85 -12.51 -8.23
N VAL A 291 2.68 -12.66 -7.22
CA VAL A 291 3.60 -13.79 -7.06
C VAL A 291 3.19 -14.55 -5.81
N SER A 292 2.36 -15.59 -5.97
CA SER A 292 1.98 -16.47 -4.87
C SER A 292 2.85 -17.72 -4.85
N SER A 293 3.27 -18.13 -3.67
CA SER A 293 3.92 -19.41 -3.44
C SER A 293 2.95 -20.57 -3.67
N MET A 294 3.47 -21.78 -3.87
CA MET A 294 2.63 -22.99 -4.04
C MET A 294 1.60 -23.17 -2.90
N PRO A 295 1.99 -23.03 -1.62
CA PRO A 295 1.06 -23.20 -0.50
C PRO A 295 -0.09 -22.18 -0.48
N THR A 296 0.20 -20.93 -0.84
CA THR A 296 -0.78 -19.83 -0.76
C THR A 296 -1.59 -19.65 -2.04
N ARG A 297 -1.28 -20.42 -3.10
CA ARG A 297 -1.85 -20.20 -4.44
C ARG A 297 -3.37 -20.34 -4.48
N ALA A 298 -3.91 -21.40 -3.89
CA ALA A 298 -5.36 -21.66 -3.91
C ALA A 298 -6.11 -20.55 -3.16
N ILE A 299 -5.63 -20.19 -1.97
CA ILE A 299 -6.23 -19.11 -1.16
C ILE A 299 -6.11 -17.77 -1.89
N ASN A 300 -4.96 -17.51 -2.50
CA ASN A 300 -4.77 -16.28 -3.26
C ASN A 300 -5.72 -16.19 -4.47
N GLN A 301 -6.02 -17.30 -5.14
CA GLN A 301 -7.02 -17.37 -6.22
C GLN A 301 -8.44 -17.12 -5.69
N ASN A 302 -8.79 -17.67 -4.54
CA ASN A 302 -10.08 -17.42 -3.90
C ASN A 302 -10.25 -15.92 -3.56
N LEU A 303 -9.24 -15.30 -2.98
CA LEU A 303 -9.23 -13.86 -2.72
C LEU A 303 -9.27 -13.05 -4.01
N ALA A 304 -8.55 -13.44 -5.06
CA ALA A 304 -8.61 -12.77 -6.35
C ALA A 304 -10.03 -12.79 -6.94
N SER A 305 -10.75 -13.90 -6.81
CA SER A 305 -12.14 -14.01 -7.27
C SER A 305 -13.09 -13.06 -6.56
N LEU A 306 -12.78 -12.72 -5.31
CA LEU A 306 -13.54 -11.75 -4.50
C LEU A 306 -13.13 -10.32 -4.82
N LEU A 307 -11.84 -10.03 -4.81
CA LEU A 307 -11.30 -8.67 -4.82
C LEU A 307 -11.20 -8.08 -6.24
N GLU A 308 -11.18 -8.90 -7.27
CA GLU A 308 -11.02 -8.52 -8.67
C GLU A 308 -12.18 -8.99 -9.57
N ALA A 309 -13.29 -9.46 -8.99
CA ALA A 309 -14.39 -10.09 -9.74
C ALA A 309 -15.04 -9.20 -10.81
N ASN A 310 -15.02 -7.88 -10.63
CA ASN A 310 -15.59 -6.92 -11.58
C ASN A 310 -14.63 -6.50 -12.70
N LEU A 311 -13.46 -7.08 -12.78
CA LEU A 311 -12.56 -6.88 -13.89
C LEU A 311 -12.93 -7.88 -14.97
N PRO A 312 -13.77 -7.51 -15.97
CA PRO A 312 -14.50 -8.46 -16.83
C PRO A 312 -13.60 -9.37 -17.66
N ASP A 313 -12.34 -9.13 -17.63
CA ASP A 313 -11.39 -9.83 -18.44
C ASP A 313 -10.17 -10.38 -17.67
N LEU A 314 -10.20 -10.35 -16.35
CA LEU A 314 -9.15 -11.01 -15.55
C LEU A 314 -9.47 -12.49 -15.46
N GLU A 315 -8.88 -13.30 -16.33
CA GLU A 315 -8.84 -14.73 -16.12
C GLU A 315 -8.01 -15.04 -14.88
N HIS A 316 -8.70 -15.43 -13.82
CA HIS A 316 -8.11 -15.86 -12.57
C HIS A 316 -7.53 -17.25 -12.73
N GLY A 317 -6.35 -17.36 -13.27
CA GLY A 317 -5.71 -18.65 -13.18
C GLY A 317 -4.77 -19.04 -14.31
N LEU A 318 -3.72 -19.59 -13.93
CA LEU A 318 -2.94 -20.71 -14.46
C LEU A 318 -1.79 -20.41 -15.43
N ASP A 319 -1.83 -19.44 -16.30
CA ASP A 319 -0.64 -19.22 -17.14
C ASP A 319 -0.18 -17.77 -17.11
N THR A 320 0.74 -17.51 -16.18
CA THR A 320 1.36 -16.19 -16.05
C THR A 320 2.02 -15.71 -17.35
N ARG A 321 2.39 -16.61 -18.25
CA ARG A 321 3.03 -16.28 -19.53
C ARG A 321 2.03 -15.77 -20.57
N LEU A 322 0.79 -16.27 -20.53
CA LEU A 322 -0.29 -15.84 -21.44
C LEU A 322 -1.09 -14.66 -20.87
N ILE A 323 -1.04 -14.47 -19.56
CA ILE A 323 -1.81 -13.41 -18.84
C ILE A 323 -1.13 -12.05 -18.96
N MET A 324 0.20 -11.99 -19.10
CA MET A 324 0.94 -10.73 -19.16
C MET A 324 0.43 -9.74 -20.21
N PRO A 325 0.21 -10.10 -21.48
CA PRO A 325 -0.28 -9.17 -22.49
C PRO A 325 -1.67 -8.60 -22.15
N LYS A 326 -2.55 -9.42 -21.56
CA LYS A 326 -3.89 -9.00 -21.17
C LYS A 326 -3.84 -8.06 -19.96
N ARG A 327 -3.08 -8.40 -18.93
CA ARG A 327 -2.88 -7.55 -17.75
C ARG A 327 -2.22 -6.21 -18.11
N VAL A 328 -1.30 -6.21 -19.05
CA VAL A 328 -0.72 -4.98 -19.61
C VAL A 328 -1.80 -4.12 -20.24
N ARG A 329 -2.68 -4.70 -21.07
CA ARG A 329 -3.80 -3.99 -21.68
C ARG A 329 -4.76 -3.44 -20.64
N ASP A 330 -5.12 -4.23 -19.64
CA ASP A 330 -6.03 -3.83 -18.56
C ASP A 330 -5.42 -2.70 -17.71
N THR A 331 -4.11 -2.75 -17.49
CA THR A 331 -3.36 -1.64 -16.89
C THR A 331 -3.45 -0.39 -17.74
N CYS A 332 -3.25 -0.49 -19.05
CA CYS A 332 -3.38 0.65 -19.96
C CYS A 332 -4.79 1.24 -19.94
N VAL A 333 -5.83 0.41 -19.82
CA VAL A 333 -7.21 0.89 -19.67
C VAL A 333 -7.40 1.63 -18.35
N ARG A 334 -6.92 1.09 -17.24
CA ARG A 334 -6.95 1.76 -15.92
C ARG A 334 -6.18 3.08 -15.95
N TRP A 335 -5.04 3.10 -16.63
CA TRP A 335 -4.22 4.30 -16.78
C TRP A 335 -4.84 5.37 -17.65
N LYS A 336 -5.62 5.02 -18.67
CA LYS A 336 -6.37 5.97 -19.47
C LYS A 336 -7.40 6.74 -18.66
N SER A 337 -7.91 6.16 -17.60
CA SER A 337 -8.79 6.85 -16.63
C SER A 337 -8.02 7.71 -15.62
N GLY A 338 -6.69 7.82 -15.76
CA GLY A 338 -5.81 8.51 -14.83
C GLY A 338 -5.44 7.63 -13.63
N THR A 339 -4.59 8.14 -12.77
CA THR A 339 -4.21 7.49 -11.50
C THR A 339 -5.28 7.64 -10.42
N ARG A 340 -6.53 7.74 -10.83
CA ARG A 340 -7.63 7.90 -9.90
C ARG A 340 -7.85 6.62 -9.12
N CYS A 341 -7.80 6.73 -7.81
CA CYS A 341 -8.40 5.73 -6.95
C CYS A 341 -9.90 6.01 -6.89
N HIS A 342 -10.73 4.98 -7.00
CA HIS A 342 -12.15 5.11 -6.71
C HIS A 342 -12.33 5.25 -5.19
N SER A 343 -12.27 6.48 -4.72
CA SER A 343 -12.47 6.87 -3.33
C SER A 343 -12.87 8.34 -3.29
N ASP A 344 -13.41 8.79 -2.17
CA ASP A 344 -13.65 10.21 -1.89
C ASP A 344 -12.40 10.94 -1.38
N GLY A 345 -11.28 10.22 -1.30
CA GLY A 345 -9.99 10.76 -0.89
C GLY A 345 -9.44 11.80 -1.86
N LEU A 346 -8.70 12.76 -1.33
CA LEU A 346 -8.01 13.74 -2.14
C LEU A 346 -6.89 13.07 -2.97
N ASN A 347 -6.92 13.26 -4.29
CA ASN A 347 -5.89 12.78 -5.21
C ASN A 347 -4.89 13.88 -5.53
N LEU A 348 -3.66 13.75 -5.03
CA LEU A 348 -2.56 14.66 -5.31
C LEU A 348 -1.61 14.04 -6.33
N LEU A 349 -1.50 14.67 -7.49
CA LEU A 349 -0.53 14.33 -8.51
C LEU A 349 0.68 15.24 -8.31
N VAL A 350 1.79 14.66 -7.85
CA VAL A 350 2.96 15.44 -7.45
C VAL A 350 4.10 15.31 -8.45
N ASP A 351 4.69 16.44 -8.78
CA ASP A 351 5.97 16.55 -9.48
C ASP A 351 7.01 17.14 -8.51
N TYR A 352 8.28 16.86 -8.74
CA TYR A 352 9.36 17.22 -7.83
C TYR A 352 10.36 18.17 -8.53
N GLU A 353 10.73 19.27 -7.87
CA GLU A 353 11.74 20.20 -8.35
C GLU A 353 12.98 20.24 -7.42
N PRO A 354 14.16 20.18 -7.97
CA PRO A 354 14.50 20.11 -9.40
C PRO A 354 14.26 18.72 -9.99
N SER A 355 13.51 18.68 -11.09
CA SER A 355 13.19 17.42 -11.80
C SER A 355 14.42 16.76 -12.44
N GLY A 356 15.42 17.56 -12.75
CA GLY A 356 16.71 17.09 -13.30
C GLY A 356 17.38 16.03 -12.43
N ASP A 357 16.99 15.97 -11.16
CA ASP A 357 17.55 15.05 -10.19
C ASP A 357 16.98 13.63 -10.23
N LEU A 358 16.03 13.33 -11.07
CA LEU A 358 15.35 12.03 -11.11
C LEU A 358 15.74 11.12 -12.30
N SER A 359 16.82 11.46 -13.04
CA SER A 359 17.27 10.60 -14.13
C SER A 359 17.86 9.29 -13.62
N PRO A 360 17.44 8.11 -14.11
CA PRO A 360 17.96 6.83 -13.66
C PRO A 360 19.42 6.58 -14.08
N ILE A 361 19.96 7.36 -15.04
CA ILE A 361 21.32 7.18 -15.53
C ILE A 361 22.29 7.96 -14.64
N GLY A 362 23.23 7.25 -14.01
CA GLY A 362 24.31 7.83 -13.20
C GLY A 362 23.93 8.20 -11.78
N ARG A 363 22.79 7.72 -11.26
CA ARG A 363 22.34 7.99 -9.89
C ARG A 363 22.21 6.74 -9.05
N PRO A 364 22.30 6.88 -7.72
CA PRO A 364 21.97 5.79 -6.82
C PRO A 364 20.57 5.25 -7.13
N LEU A 365 20.42 3.95 -7.14
CA LEU A 365 19.13 3.26 -7.35
C LEU A 365 18.04 3.82 -6.42
N GLU A 366 18.45 4.31 -5.26
CA GLU A 366 17.68 4.95 -4.20
C GLU A 366 16.84 6.14 -4.67
N GLN A 367 17.31 6.89 -5.66
CA GLN A 367 16.64 8.11 -6.11
C GLN A 367 15.75 7.88 -7.32
N SER A 368 15.92 6.79 -8.02
CA SER A 368 15.20 6.56 -9.25
C SER A 368 14.11 5.51 -9.11
N LEU A 369 14.39 4.31 -8.77
CA LEU A 369 13.48 3.16 -8.86
C LEU A 369 12.30 3.43 -9.81
N LEU A 370 12.61 3.93 -11.00
CA LEU A 370 11.61 4.31 -11.98
C LEU A 370 10.55 5.31 -11.43
N GLY A 371 10.99 6.27 -10.60
CA GLY A 371 10.15 7.30 -9.98
C GLY A 371 9.37 6.88 -8.72
N HIS A 372 9.41 5.60 -8.38
CA HIS A 372 8.66 5.04 -7.24
C HIS A 372 9.29 5.35 -5.88
N GLY A 373 10.61 5.33 -5.81
CA GLY A 373 11.37 5.49 -4.56
C GLY A 373 11.34 6.88 -3.94
N VAL A 374 11.01 7.89 -4.72
CA VAL A 374 10.99 9.30 -4.27
C VAL A 374 10.11 9.51 -3.03
N ALA A 375 9.00 8.78 -2.94
CA ALA A 375 8.04 8.88 -1.84
C ALA A 375 8.62 8.48 -0.48
N THR A 376 9.70 7.70 -0.45
CA THR A 376 10.29 7.16 0.78
C THR A 376 11.66 7.74 1.11
N THR A 377 12.13 8.72 0.34
CA THR A 377 13.44 9.34 0.60
C THR A 377 13.37 10.33 1.75
N VAL A 378 14.38 10.30 2.61
CA VAL A 378 14.51 11.22 3.78
C VAL A 378 14.49 12.69 3.36
N ARG A 379 15.07 13.00 2.19
CA ARG A 379 15.16 14.36 1.66
C ARG A 379 13.77 15.00 1.48
N TRP A 380 12.78 14.24 1.01
CA TRP A 380 11.44 14.74 0.71
C TRP A 380 10.46 14.60 1.90
N LEU A 381 10.87 13.93 2.97
CA LEU A 381 10.00 13.70 4.12
C LEU A 381 9.38 14.98 4.70
N PRO A 382 10.12 16.09 4.94
CA PRO A 382 9.49 17.30 5.49
C PRO A 382 8.39 17.85 4.57
N THR A 383 8.64 17.89 3.26
CA THR A 383 7.69 18.36 2.26
C THR A 383 6.48 17.45 2.14
N HIS A 384 6.69 16.12 2.16
CA HIS A 384 5.59 15.15 2.18
C HIS A 384 4.75 15.28 3.45
N LEU A 385 5.39 15.46 4.60
CA LEU A 385 4.68 15.59 5.88
C LEU A 385 3.82 16.85 5.91
N LYS A 386 4.35 17.97 5.41
CA LYS A 386 3.58 19.20 5.21
C LYS A 386 2.39 18.97 4.27
N LEU A 387 2.63 18.36 3.11
CA LEU A 387 1.60 18.08 2.11
C LEU A 387 0.45 17.24 2.69
N VAL A 388 0.80 16.18 3.43
CA VAL A 388 -0.18 15.31 4.10
C VAL A 388 -0.94 16.06 5.17
N MET A 389 -0.24 16.81 6.01
CA MET A 389 -0.86 17.60 7.08
C MET A 389 -1.86 18.61 6.50
N ASP A 390 -1.47 19.37 5.48
CA ASP A 390 -2.33 20.35 4.82
C ASP A 390 -3.56 19.66 4.20
N ALA A 391 -3.37 18.54 3.51
CA ALA A 391 -4.44 17.77 2.89
C ALA A 391 -5.42 17.15 3.91
N LEU A 392 -4.92 16.74 5.07
CA LEU A 392 -5.76 16.16 6.14
C LEU A 392 -6.47 17.24 6.99
N MET A 393 -6.10 18.50 6.87
CA MET A 393 -6.78 19.61 7.53
C MET A 393 -7.93 20.22 6.70
N LEU A 394 -7.99 19.93 5.40
CA LEU A 394 -9.09 20.35 4.52
C LEU A 394 -10.37 19.60 4.86
#